data_a84359114235a16a480b0b8ffda9ee00
#
_entry.id   a84359114235a16a480b0b8ffda9ee00
#
_cell.length_a   1.000
_cell.length_b   1.000
_cell.length_c   1.000
_cell.angle_alpha   90.00
_cell.angle_beta   90.00
_cell.angle_gamma   90.00
#
_symmetry.space_group_name_H-M   'P 1'
#
loop_
_entity.id
_entity.type
_entity.pdbx_description
1 polymer ?
#
loop_
_entity_poly.entity_id
_entity_poly.type
_entity_poly.pdbx_seq_one_letter_code
_entity_poly.pdbx_strand_id
1 'polypeptide(L)'
;MVRAKFERKKPHVNIGTIGHVDHGKTTLTAAISATLAASNDTKAKKFDEIDAAPEEKARGITINTAHVEYETQNRHYAHVDCPGHADYVKNMITGAAQMDGAILVVSAADGPMPQTREHILLAKQVGVPNIVVFLNKEDQVDDKELLELVELEVRELLSQYDFPGDDIPVIAGSALLALEKVTENNTIRKGDDEWVDKIHSLMDAVDEYIPTPVRDVEKTFLMAVEDVFSITGRGTVATGRIERGIIKVGDIIEIVGIKETTTTTITGLEMFQKTLDEGMAGDNIGILLRGIQKKDIERGMVLAQPGTITPHTQFEAEVYILTKEEGGRHTPFFSGYRPQFYVRTTDVTGTITKFTADDGSAAEMVMPGDRIKMSAELINPIAIEQGMRFAIREGGKTVGAGVVSKILE
;
A
#
# COMPACT_ATOMS: atom_id res chain seq x y z
N MET A 1 -11.24 -30.36 -0.54
CA MET A 1 -10.69 -30.22 0.83
C MET A 1 -11.44 -29.11 1.54
N VAL A 2 -11.86 -29.32 2.79
CA VAL A 2 -12.43 -28.25 3.60
C VAL A 2 -11.27 -27.33 4.01
N ARG A 3 -11.35 -26.03 3.68
CA ARG A 3 -10.34 -25.07 4.11
C ARG A 3 -10.44 -24.85 5.62
N ALA A 4 -9.31 -24.56 6.26
CA ALA A 4 -9.29 -24.21 7.68
C ALA A 4 -10.03 -22.88 7.89
N LYS A 5 -10.63 -22.72 9.07
CA LYS A 5 -11.25 -21.45 9.48
C LYS A 5 -10.18 -20.53 10.07
N PHE A 6 -10.23 -19.25 9.73
CA PHE A 6 -9.37 -18.24 10.32
C PHE A 6 -9.83 -17.95 11.77
N GLU A 7 -8.91 -17.95 12.71
CA GLU A 7 -9.15 -17.63 14.12
C GLU A 7 -8.42 -16.33 14.50
N ARG A 8 -9.15 -15.34 14.96
CA ARG A 8 -8.60 -14.06 15.42
C ARG A 8 -8.09 -14.19 16.85
N LYS A 9 -6.78 -14.47 17.02
CA LYS A 9 -6.15 -14.63 18.34
C LYS A 9 -5.34 -13.41 18.78
N LYS A 10 -4.92 -12.59 17.81
CA LYS A 10 -4.05 -11.41 18.02
C LYS A 10 -4.60 -10.21 17.27
N PRO A 11 -4.24 -8.98 17.67
CA PRO A 11 -4.52 -7.78 16.88
C PRO A 11 -3.93 -7.92 15.46
N HIS A 12 -4.72 -7.53 14.46
CA HIS A 12 -4.32 -7.59 13.06
C HIS A 12 -3.80 -6.23 12.59
N VAL A 13 -2.60 -6.23 11.99
CA VAL A 13 -1.93 -5.04 11.47
C VAL A 13 -1.47 -5.29 10.03
N ASN A 14 -1.72 -4.33 9.15
CA ASN A 14 -1.23 -4.36 7.77
C ASN A 14 0.05 -3.55 7.69
N ILE A 15 1.14 -4.19 7.32
CA ILE A 15 2.41 -3.50 7.04
C ILE A 15 2.86 -3.84 5.63
N GLY A 16 3.87 -3.14 5.15
CA GLY A 16 4.48 -3.52 3.87
C GLY A 16 5.83 -2.90 3.68
N THR A 17 6.56 -3.42 2.68
CA THR A 17 7.86 -2.92 2.28
C THR A 17 7.73 -1.92 1.15
N ILE A 18 8.38 -0.76 1.32
CA ILE A 18 8.53 0.30 0.32
C ILE A 18 10.01 0.64 0.14
N GLY A 19 10.39 1.27 -0.96
CA GLY A 19 11.77 1.67 -1.24
C GLY A 19 12.17 1.39 -2.69
N HIS A 20 13.41 1.74 -3.04
CA HIS A 20 13.93 1.64 -4.39
C HIS A 20 13.98 0.19 -4.92
N VAL A 21 13.98 0.02 -6.24
CA VAL A 21 14.29 -1.28 -6.88
C VAL A 21 15.69 -1.74 -6.45
N ASP A 22 15.90 -3.05 -6.32
CA ASP A 22 17.17 -3.69 -5.92
C ASP A 22 17.68 -3.38 -4.50
N HIS A 23 16.93 -2.63 -3.67
CA HIS A 23 17.23 -2.46 -2.25
C HIS A 23 16.90 -3.68 -1.38
N GLY A 24 16.28 -4.73 -1.97
CA GLY A 24 16.05 -6.03 -1.31
C GLY A 24 14.74 -6.12 -0.52
N LYS A 25 13.68 -5.42 -0.93
CA LYS A 25 12.35 -5.48 -0.30
C LYS A 25 11.79 -6.89 -0.21
N THR A 26 11.70 -7.59 -1.34
CA THR A 26 11.18 -8.97 -1.41
C THR A 26 12.06 -9.95 -0.65
N THR A 27 13.39 -9.75 -0.68
CA THR A 27 14.33 -10.54 0.13
C THR A 27 14.08 -10.34 1.62
N LEU A 28 13.83 -9.09 2.06
CA LEU A 28 13.49 -8.78 3.44
C LEU A 28 12.15 -9.40 3.83
N THR A 29 11.14 -9.31 2.99
CA THR A 29 9.83 -9.94 3.20
C THR A 29 9.95 -11.46 3.38
N ALA A 30 10.78 -12.11 2.56
CA ALA A 30 11.09 -13.52 2.68
C ALA A 30 11.86 -13.84 3.96
N ALA A 31 12.86 -13.02 4.34
CA ALA A 31 13.64 -13.18 5.56
C ALA A 31 12.78 -13.05 6.81
N ILE A 32 11.88 -12.06 6.88
CA ILE A 32 10.92 -11.91 7.99
C ILE A 32 10.02 -13.13 8.08
N SER A 33 9.42 -13.55 6.96
CA SER A 33 8.53 -14.72 6.91
C SER A 33 9.25 -15.99 7.39
N ALA A 34 10.47 -16.23 6.94
CA ALA A 34 11.26 -17.40 7.31
C ALA A 34 11.68 -17.37 8.79
N THR A 35 12.18 -16.23 9.29
CA THR A 35 12.63 -16.05 10.67
C THR A 35 11.48 -16.25 11.66
N LEU A 36 10.32 -15.64 11.40
CA LEU A 36 9.15 -15.78 12.28
C LEU A 36 8.52 -17.17 12.17
N ALA A 37 8.54 -17.80 11.00
CA ALA A 37 8.07 -19.16 10.83
C ALA A 37 8.96 -20.17 11.60
N ALA A 38 10.28 -20.00 11.56
CA ALA A 38 11.21 -20.77 12.35
C ALA A 38 10.92 -20.63 13.86
N SER A 39 10.69 -19.40 14.33
CA SER A 39 10.40 -19.10 15.74
C SER A 39 9.06 -19.65 16.24
N ASN A 40 8.05 -19.75 15.35
CA ASN A 40 6.68 -20.15 15.68
C ASN A 40 6.35 -21.59 15.23
N ASP A 41 7.32 -22.36 14.69
CA ASP A 41 7.13 -23.70 14.09
C ASP A 41 6.02 -23.72 13.01
N THR A 42 5.92 -22.65 12.21
CA THR A 42 4.96 -22.48 11.12
C THR A 42 5.63 -22.59 9.76
N LYS A 43 4.85 -22.51 8.68
CA LYS A 43 5.39 -22.54 7.32
C LYS A 43 5.74 -21.13 6.86
N ALA A 44 6.99 -20.93 6.46
CA ALA A 44 7.45 -19.74 5.78
C ALA A 44 6.91 -19.67 4.34
N LYS A 45 6.67 -18.45 3.83
CA LYS A 45 6.50 -18.21 2.40
C LYS A 45 7.87 -17.96 1.79
N LYS A 46 8.21 -18.71 0.73
CA LYS A 46 9.51 -18.61 0.07
C LYS A 46 9.54 -17.40 -0.88
N PHE A 47 10.73 -16.93 -1.22
CA PHE A 47 10.95 -15.84 -2.18
C PHE A 47 10.21 -16.09 -3.52
N ASP A 48 10.36 -17.29 -4.11
CA ASP A 48 9.70 -17.68 -5.37
C ASP A 48 8.17 -17.79 -5.28
N GLU A 49 7.61 -17.80 -4.08
CA GLU A 49 6.17 -17.81 -3.81
C GLU A 49 5.63 -16.40 -3.58
N ILE A 50 6.52 -15.42 -3.30
CA ILE A 50 6.20 -14.00 -3.20
C ILE A 50 6.17 -13.42 -4.60
N ASP A 51 7.28 -13.43 -5.33
CA ASP A 51 7.36 -13.05 -6.75
C ASP A 51 7.00 -14.27 -7.63
N ALA A 52 5.71 -14.60 -7.66
CA ALA A 52 5.24 -15.86 -8.23
C ALA A 52 4.97 -15.78 -9.75
N ALA A 53 4.72 -14.58 -10.30
CA ALA A 53 4.37 -14.40 -11.70
C ALA A 53 5.56 -14.72 -12.63
N PRO A 54 5.31 -15.37 -13.79
CA PRO A 54 6.39 -15.70 -14.73
C PRO A 54 7.21 -14.49 -15.18
N GLU A 55 6.60 -13.32 -15.31
CA GLU A 55 7.26 -12.09 -15.71
C GLU A 55 8.16 -11.54 -14.60
N GLU A 56 7.74 -11.64 -13.35
CA GLU A 56 8.53 -11.26 -12.16
C GLU A 56 9.79 -12.12 -12.06
N LYS A 57 9.64 -13.43 -12.22
CA LYS A 57 10.76 -14.39 -12.24
C LYS A 57 11.73 -14.15 -13.39
N ALA A 58 11.21 -13.81 -14.57
CA ALA A 58 12.03 -13.57 -15.76
C ALA A 58 12.84 -12.27 -15.66
N ARG A 59 12.29 -11.24 -15.00
CA ARG A 59 12.93 -9.93 -14.85
C ARG A 59 13.68 -9.76 -13.53
N GLY A 60 13.42 -10.61 -12.53
CA GLY A 60 13.98 -10.48 -11.18
C GLY A 60 13.48 -9.25 -10.41
N ILE A 61 12.28 -8.75 -10.73
CA ILE A 61 11.68 -7.57 -10.08
C ILE A 61 10.23 -7.84 -9.73
N THR A 62 9.77 -7.31 -8.61
CA THR A 62 8.36 -7.34 -8.21
C THR A 62 7.54 -6.40 -9.11
N ILE A 63 6.47 -6.90 -9.68
CA ILE A 63 5.54 -6.16 -10.55
C ILE A 63 4.22 -5.90 -9.83
N ASN A 64 3.65 -6.95 -9.24
CA ASN A 64 2.38 -6.89 -8.52
C ASN A 64 2.64 -6.88 -7.01
N THR A 65 1.68 -6.34 -6.26
CA THR A 65 1.72 -6.48 -4.80
C THR A 65 1.53 -7.94 -4.40
N ALA A 66 2.37 -8.42 -3.49
CA ALA A 66 2.22 -9.75 -2.92
C ALA A 66 1.84 -9.65 -1.44
N HIS A 67 0.93 -10.53 -0.99
CA HIS A 67 0.49 -10.57 0.39
C HIS A 67 1.08 -11.78 1.11
N VAL A 68 1.74 -11.53 2.23
CA VAL A 68 2.37 -12.55 3.09
C VAL A 68 1.78 -12.47 4.49
N GLU A 69 1.43 -13.63 5.07
CA GLU A 69 0.92 -13.73 6.44
C GLU A 69 2.03 -14.22 7.37
N TYR A 70 2.19 -13.59 8.52
CA TYR A 70 3.02 -14.06 9.61
C TYR A 70 2.61 -13.46 10.96
N GLU A 71 3.18 -13.97 12.05
CA GLU A 71 2.86 -13.53 13.39
C GLU A 71 4.13 -13.30 14.22
N THR A 72 4.10 -12.24 15.04
CA THR A 72 4.97 -12.10 16.21
C THR A 72 4.27 -12.70 17.44
N GLN A 73 4.90 -12.58 18.61
CA GLN A 73 4.22 -12.95 19.86
C GLN A 73 2.99 -12.09 20.15
N ASN A 74 3.02 -10.81 19.70
CA ASN A 74 2.03 -9.79 20.04
C ASN A 74 0.96 -9.61 18.99
N ARG A 75 1.27 -9.80 17.69
CA ARG A 75 0.44 -9.38 16.56
C ARG A 75 0.41 -10.40 15.43
N HIS A 76 -0.69 -10.36 14.68
CA HIS A 76 -0.84 -11.01 13.38
C HIS A 76 -0.66 -9.95 12.28
N TYR A 77 0.18 -10.22 11.30
CA TYR A 77 0.51 -9.31 10.22
C TYR A 77 0.05 -9.81 8.85
N ALA A 78 -0.60 -8.91 8.10
CA ALA A 78 -0.64 -8.99 6.65
C ALA A 78 0.46 -8.08 6.10
N HIS A 79 1.44 -8.65 5.42
CA HIS A 79 2.55 -7.91 4.82
C HIS A 79 2.32 -7.76 3.32
N VAL A 80 2.35 -6.53 2.85
CA VAL A 80 2.22 -6.17 1.43
C VAL A 80 3.61 -5.87 0.88
N ASP A 81 4.14 -6.77 0.05
CA ASP A 81 5.38 -6.51 -0.68
C ASP A 81 5.08 -5.65 -1.91
N CYS A 82 5.65 -4.44 -1.96
CA CYS A 82 5.39 -3.47 -3.01
C CYS A 82 6.48 -3.46 -4.08
N PRO A 83 6.12 -3.29 -5.38
CA PRO A 83 7.11 -3.09 -6.42
C PRO A 83 7.95 -1.84 -6.17
N GLY A 84 9.24 -1.89 -6.55
CA GLY A 84 10.18 -0.76 -6.42
C GLY A 84 10.37 0.04 -7.70
N HIS A 85 10.03 -0.52 -8.86
CA HIS A 85 10.31 0.08 -10.16
C HIS A 85 9.28 1.16 -10.51
N ALA A 86 9.74 2.27 -11.11
CA ALA A 86 8.91 3.43 -11.47
C ALA A 86 7.70 3.08 -12.38
N ASP A 87 7.83 2.07 -13.26
CA ASP A 87 6.74 1.65 -14.14
C ASP A 87 5.55 1.04 -13.37
N TYR A 88 5.77 0.55 -12.15
CA TYR A 88 4.77 -0.14 -11.34
C TYR A 88 4.28 0.67 -10.13
N VAL A 89 4.52 1.98 -10.12
CA VAL A 89 4.10 2.88 -9.04
C VAL A 89 2.60 2.80 -8.75
N LYS A 90 1.76 2.53 -9.76
CA LYS A 90 0.33 2.28 -9.56
C LYS A 90 0.08 1.14 -8.56
N ASN A 91 0.80 0.03 -8.69
CA ASN A 91 0.68 -1.11 -7.79
C ASN A 91 1.26 -0.78 -6.41
N MET A 92 2.35 -0.01 -6.36
CA MET A 92 2.92 0.51 -5.11
C MET A 92 1.90 1.39 -4.35
N ILE A 93 1.25 2.34 -5.02
CA ILE A 93 0.22 3.21 -4.41
C ILE A 93 -0.93 2.36 -3.85
N THR A 94 -1.41 1.38 -4.62
CA THR A 94 -2.48 0.48 -4.19
C THR A 94 -2.08 -0.33 -2.96
N GLY A 95 -0.87 -0.87 -2.94
CA GLY A 95 -0.34 -1.59 -1.79
C GLY A 95 -0.17 -0.70 -0.57
N ALA A 96 0.44 0.48 -0.74
CA ALA A 96 0.66 1.43 0.34
C ALA A 96 -0.64 1.92 0.98
N ALA A 97 -1.71 2.11 0.19
CA ALA A 97 -3.02 2.51 0.71
C ALA A 97 -3.65 1.48 1.67
N GLN A 98 -3.14 0.25 1.68
CA GLN A 98 -3.61 -0.82 2.58
C GLN A 98 -2.86 -0.86 3.91
N MET A 99 -1.72 -0.16 4.03
CA MET A 99 -0.81 -0.27 5.16
C MET A 99 -1.26 0.57 6.36
N ASP A 100 -1.10 0.01 7.55
CA ASP A 100 -1.21 0.70 8.83
C ASP A 100 0.16 1.25 9.27
N GLY A 101 1.23 0.77 8.65
CA GLY A 101 2.60 1.23 8.77
C GLY A 101 3.46 0.61 7.68
N ALA A 102 4.62 1.20 7.38
CA ALA A 102 5.53 0.72 6.36
C ALA A 102 6.94 0.47 6.90
N ILE A 103 7.64 -0.47 6.26
CA ILE A 103 9.09 -0.67 6.40
C ILE A 103 9.74 -0.06 5.17
N LEU A 104 10.46 1.04 5.36
CA LEU A 104 11.27 1.65 4.31
C LEU A 104 12.60 0.90 4.21
N VAL A 105 12.83 0.25 3.06
CA VAL A 105 14.07 -0.50 2.81
C VAL A 105 15.01 0.35 1.98
N VAL A 106 16.18 0.64 2.54
CA VAL A 106 17.25 1.39 1.89
C VAL A 106 18.53 0.56 1.90
N SER A 107 19.21 0.47 0.77
CA SER A 107 20.54 -0.17 0.73
C SER A 107 21.54 0.70 1.48
N ALA A 108 22.25 0.12 2.46
CA ALA A 108 23.32 0.81 3.20
C ALA A 108 24.50 1.20 2.32
N ALA A 109 24.71 0.46 1.21
CA ALA A 109 25.79 0.74 0.26
C ALA A 109 25.45 1.86 -0.73
N ASP A 110 24.15 1.99 -1.12
CA ASP A 110 23.72 2.91 -2.17
C ASP A 110 23.08 4.19 -1.61
N GLY A 111 22.57 4.16 -0.37
CA GLY A 111 21.81 5.25 0.25
C GLY A 111 20.41 5.47 -0.37
N PRO A 112 19.75 6.59 -0.04
CA PRO A 112 18.44 6.93 -0.60
C PRO A 112 18.53 7.25 -2.11
N MET A 113 17.75 6.53 -2.90
CA MET A 113 17.68 6.63 -4.36
C MET A 113 16.38 7.36 -4.81
N PRO A 114 16.22 7.74 -6.10
CA PRO A 114 15.06 8.51 -6.56
C PRO A 114 13.71 7.89 -6.20
N GLN A 115 13.53 6.56 -6.35
CA GLN A 115 12.27 5.92 -5.97
C GLN A 115 12.08 5.86 -4.45
N THR A 116 13.14 5.92 -3.64
CA THR A 116 13.01 6.05 -2.18
C THR A 116 12.24 7.31 -1.83
N ARG A 117 12.60 8.45 -2.43
CA ARG A 117 11.92 9.74 -2.25
C ARG A 117 10.46 9.68 -2.72
N GLU A 118 10.22 9.14 -3.92
CA GLU A 118 8.87 9.00 -4.48
C GLU A 118 8.00 8.09 -3.59
N HIS A 119 8.53 6.98 -3.07
CA HIS A 119 7.79 6.06 -2.21
C HIS A 119 7.43 6.68 -0.85
N ILE A 120 8.33 7.46 -0.24
CA ILE A 120 8.02 8.18 1.01
C ILE A 120 6.91 9.19 0.77
N LEU A 121 7.02 10.00 -0.30
CA LEU A 121 5.99 10.96 -0.69
C LEU A 121 4.64 10.27 -0.89
N LEU A 122 4.59 9.20 -1.67
CA LEU A 122 3.35 8.48 -1.97
C LEU A 122 2.77 7.81 -0.73
N ALA A 123 3.59 7.21 0.14
CA ALA A 123 3.15 6.65 1.41
C ALA A 123 2.48 7.73 2.29
N LYS A 124 3.08 8.92 2.38
CA LYS A 124 2.49 10.07 3.09
C LYS A 124 1.14 10.46 2.50
N GLN A 125 1.03 10.47 1.17
CA GLN A 125 -0.16 10.87 0.42
C GLN A 125 -1.33 9.91 0.61
N VAL A 126 -1.08 8.60 0.54
CA VAL A 126 -2.12 7.59 0.78
C VAL A 126 -2.44 7.41 2.27
N GLY A 127 -1.71 8.12 3.16
CA GLY A 127 -2.01 8.18 4.58
C GLY A 127 -1.37 7.10 5.42
N VAL A 128 -0.24 6.51 4.99
CA VAL A 128 0.57 5.64 5.87
C VAL A 128 1.04 6.45 7.08
N PRO A 129 0.64 6.09 8.30
CA PRO A 129 0.86 6.97 9.46
C PRO A 129 2.29 6.88 10.01
N ASN A 130 2.91 5.71 9.96
CA ASN A 130 4.22 5.44 10.56
C ASN A 130 5.12 4.65 9.63
N ILE A 131 6.42 4.93 9.71
CA ILE A 131 7.47 4.22 8.95
C ILE A 131 8.53 3.74 9.93
N VAL A 132 9.03 2.51 9.75
CA VAL A 132 10.25 1.97 10.35
C VAL A 132 11.27 1.79 9.23
N VAL A 133 12.54 2.03 9.47
CA VAL A 133 13.59 1.93 8.46
C VAL A 133 14.41 0.66 8.65
N PHE A 134 14.69 -0.04 7.54
CA PHE A 134 15.66 -1.11 7.49
C PHE A 134 16.78 -0.74 6.49
N LEU A 135 18.00 -0.49 7.02
CA LEU A 135 19.19 -0.31 6.22
C LEU A 135 19.74 -1.69 5.85
N ASN A 136 19.34 -2.13 4.65
CA ASN A 136 19.67 -3.46 4.13
C ASN A 136 21.08 -3.49 3.50
N LYS A 137 21.64 -4.67 3.31
CA LYS A 137 22.98 -4.90 2.75
C LYS A 137 24.11 -4.30 3.63
N GLU A 138 23.94 -4.30 4.94
CA GLU A 138 24.99 -3.89 5.90
C GLU A 138 26.28 -4.69 5.70
N ASP A 139 26.16 -5.95 5.26
CA ASP A 139 27.26 -6.85 4.91
C ASP A 139 28.18 -6.33 3.78
N GLN A 140 27.73 -5.34 3.01
CA GLN A 140 28.50 -4.72 1.92
C GLN A 140 29.22 -3.43 2.35
N VAL A 141 29.08 -3.02 3.62
CA VAL A 141 29.62 -1.76 4.14
C VAL A 141 30.60 -2.05 5.26
N ASP A 142 31.89 -1.90 4.97
CA ASP A 142 32.95 -2.09 5.98
C ASP A 142 33.17 -0.87 6.89
N ASP A 143 32.71 0.32 6.42
CA ASP A 143 32.90 1.61 7.10
C ASP A 143 31.67 1.99 7.90
N LYS A 144 31.77 2.04 9.22
CA LYS A 144 30.70 2.45 10.12
C LYS A 144 30.31 3.92 9.95
N GLU A 145 31.24 4.79 9.58
CA GLU A 145 30.95 6.22 9.35
C GLU A 145 30.04 6.38 8.13
N LEU A 146 30.21 5.54 7.10
CA LEU A 146 29.32 5.52 5.95
C LEU A 146 27.90 5.07 6.33
N LEU A 147 27.77 4.06 7.18
CA LEU A 147 26.48 3.59 7.67
C LEU A 147 25.73 4.69 8.46
N GLU A 148 26.43 5.40 9.34
CA GLU A 148 25.89 6.53 10.11
C GLU A 148 25.48 7.68 9.18
N LEU A 149 26.25 7.96 8.12
CA LEU A 149 25.91 9.00 7.14
C LEU A 149 24.64 8.65 6.36
N VAL A 150 24.50 7.39 5.91
CA VAL A 150 23.27 6.94 5.21
C VAL A 150 22.07 7.00 6.14
N GLU A 151 22.21 6.62 7.41
CA GLU A 151 21.14 6.76 8.41
C GLU A 151 20.70 8.23 8.55
N LEU A 152 21.66 9.15 8.68
CA LEU A 152 21.37 10.58 8.79
C LEU A 152 20.63 11.09 7.56
N GLU A 153 21.08 10.73 6.36
CA GLU A 153 20.44 11.14 5.11
C GLU A 153 18.98 10.62 5.00
N VAL A 154 18.73 9.40 5.44
CA VAL A 154 17.37 8.83 5.48
C VAL A 154 16.49 9.57 6.48
N ARG A 155 17.01 9.91 7.67
CA ARG A 155 16.29 10.68 8.70
C ARG A 155 15.91 12.08 8.22
N GLU A 156 16.87 12.78 7.58
CA GLU A 156 16.63 14.08 6.96
C GLU A 156 15.57 14.00 5.87
N LEU A 157 15.65 12.98 5.01
CA LEU A 157 14.69 12.76 3.96
C LEU A 157 13.28 12.51 4.50
N LEU A 158 13.12 11.70 5.53
CA LEU A 158 11.83 11.45 6.18
C LEU A 158 11.26 12.74 6.80
N SER A 159 12.11 13.55 7.43
CA SER A 159 11.72 14.84 8.00
C SER A 159 11.24 15.85 6.94
N GLN A 160 11.83 15.83 5.73
CA GLN A 160 11.37 16.65 4.59
C GLN A 160 9.95 16.33 4.13
N TYR A 161 9.50 15.10 4.35
CA TYR A 161 8.13 14.64 4.04
C TYR A 161 7.20 14.58 5.27
N ASP A 162 7.49 15.36 6.32
CA ASP A 162 6.70 15.45 7.55
C ASP A 162 6.54 14.12 8.33
N PHE A 163 7.50 13.23 8.24
CA PHE A 163 7.63 12.13 9.19
C PHE A 163 8.61 12.54 10.30
N PRO A 164 8.46 12.03 11.54
CA PRO A 164 9.37 12.38 12.65
C PRO A 164 10.73 11.67 12.52
N GLY A 165 11.55 12.09 11.55
CA GLY A 165 12.77 11.38 11.14
C GLY A 165 13.74 11.07 12.28
N ASP A 166 13.85 11.97 13.28
CA ASP A 166 14.74 11.77 14.44
C ASP A 166 14.26 10.64 15.37
N ASP A 167 12.94 10.44 15.48
CA ASP A 167 12.33 9.46 16.39
C ASP A 167 12.07 8.10 15.74
N ILE A 168 12.21 8.00 14.41
CA ILE A 168 11.95 6.76 13.65
C ILE A 168 12.99 5.69 13.97
N PRO A 169 12.58 4.45 14.31
CA PRO A 169 13.51 3.34 14.47
C PRO A 169 14.22 3.01 13.16
N VAL A 170 15.54 2.92 13.22
CA VAL A 170 16.39 2.50 12.09
C VAL A 170 17.17 1.27 12.53
N ILE A 171 17.01 0.18 11.80
CA ILE A 171 17.71 -1.08 12.03
C ILE A 171 18.57 -1.39 10.80
N ALA A 172 19.87 -1.60 11.01
CA ALA A 172 20.77 -2.07 9.97
C ALA A 172 20.88 -3.59 10.02
N GLY A 173 21.05 -4.22 8.84
CA GLY A 173 21.18 -5.66 8.72
C GLY A 173 21.35 -6.14 7.28
N SER A 174 21.43 -7.46 7.12
CA SER A 174 21.45 -8.14 5.83
C SER A 174 20.27 -9.12 5.72
N ALA A 175 19.28 -8.74 4.93
CA ALA A 175 18.13 -9.62 4.68
C ALA A 175 18.53 -10.91 3.97
N LEU A 176 19.54 -10.85 3.07
CA LEU A 176 20.02 -12.01 2.35
C LEU A 176 20.70 -13.01 3.30
N LEU A 177 21.67 -12.55 4.11
CA LEU A 177 22.38 -13.42 5.04
C LEU A 177 21.45 -14.02 6.10
N ALA A 178 20.49 -13.22 6.61
CA ALA A 178 19.48 -13.74 7.53
C ALA A 178 18.64 -14.85 6.87
N LEU A 179 18.18 -14.63 5.61
CA LEU A 179 17.39 -15.62 4.88
C LEU A 179 18.18 -16.91 4.61
N GLU A 180 19.45 -16.80 4.23
CA GLU A 180 20.36 -17.94 4.02
C GLU A 180 20.52 -18.75 5.31
N LYS A 181 20.81 -18.09 6.45
CA LYS A 181 20.95 -18.75 7.76
C LYS A 181 19.71 -19.53 8.18
N VAL A 182 18.52 -18.90 8.07
CA VAL A 182 17.27 -19.57 8.42
C VAL A 182 16.93 -20.70 7.42
N THR A 183 17.34 -20.57 6.16
CA THR A 183 17.12 -21.62 5.14
C THR A 183 18.03 -22.82 5.38
N GLU A 184 19.29 -22.59 5.80
CA GLU A 184 20.26 -23.62 6.17
C GLU A 184 19.83 -24.36 7.45
N ASN A 185 19.30 -23.61 8.42
CA ASN A 185 18.88 -24.15 9.72
C ASN A 185 17.54 -23.53 10.16
N ASN A 186 16.45 -24.22 9.87
CA ASN A 186 15.10 -23.80 10.24
C ASN A 186 14.78 -23.89 11.75
N THR A 187 15.71 -24.34 12.57
CA THR A 187 15.59 -24.37 14.04
C THR A 187 16.30 -23.21 14.72
N ILE A 188 16.91 -22.31 13.94
CA ILE A 188 17.61 -21.13 14.46
C ILE A 188 16.62 -20.21 15.20
N ARG A 189 17.06 -19.64 16.30
CA ARG A 189 16.24 -18.79 17.20
C ARG A 189 16.97 -17.48 17.45
N LYS A 190 16.24 -16.53 18.04
CA LYS A 190 16.81 -15.26 18.52
C LYS A 190 17.98 -15.54 19.49
N GLY A 191 19.10 -14.96 19.24
CA GLY A 191 20.36 -15.14 19.97
C GLY A 191 21.34 -16.15 19.36
N ASP A 192 20.96 -16.86 18.29
CA ASP A 192 21.81 -17.87 17.65
C ASP A 192 22.69 -17.31 16.51
N ASP A 193 22.24 -16.21 15.87
CA ASP A 193 22.94 -15.60 14.73
C ASP A 193 22.64 -14.10 14.65
N GLU A 194 23.66 -13.28 14.39
CA GLU A 194 23.55 -11.82 14.38
C GLU A 194 22.60 -11.29 13.31
N TRP A 195 22.60 -11.86 12.11
CA TRP A 195 21.75 -11.40 11.00
C TRP A 195 20.28 -11.74 11.25
N VAL A 196 20.01 -12.92 11.80
CA VAL A 196 18.68 -13.34 12.22
C VAL A 196 18.17 -12.45 13.37
N ASP A 197 19.05 -12.07 14.29
CA ASP A 197 18.72 -11.16 15.39
C ASP A 197 18.38 -9.75 14.91
N LYS A 198 18.97 -9.29 13.79
CA LYS A 198 18.59 -8.01 13.16
C LYS A 198 17.14 -8.05 12.63
N ILE A 199 16.70 -9.18 12.07
CA ILE A 199 15.30 -9.35 11.65
C ILE A 199 14.36 -9.37 12.86
N HIS A 200 14.73 -10.03 13.94
CA HIS A 200 13.97 -9.97 15.20
C HIS A 200 13.88 -8.54 15.73
N SER A 201 14.99 -7.80 15.74
CA SER A 201 15.06 -6.40 16.19
C SER A 201 14.19 -5.49 15.34
N LEU A 202 14.14 -5.71 14.01
CA LEU A 202 13.22 -5.01 13.12
C LEU A 202 11.78 -5.27 13.51
N MET A 203 11.40 -6.52 13.74
CA MET A 203 10.01 -6.86 14.09
C MET A 203 9.63 -6.41 15.49
N ASP A 204 10.56 -6.38 16.43
CA ASP A 204 10.36 -5.78 17.76
C ASP A 204 10.09 -4.27 17.63
N ALA A 205 10.88 -3.56 16.79
CA ALA A 205 10.67 -2.15 16.50
C ALA A 205 9.32 -1.88 15.80
N VAL A 206 8.91 -2.75 14.87
CA VAL A 206 7.59 -2.68 14.22
C VAL A 206 6.47 -2.89 15.23
N ASP A 207 6.59 -3.88 16.12
CA ASP A 207 5.62 -4.16 17.19
C ASP A 207 5.46 -2.98 18.17
N GLU A 208 6.56 -2.28 18.48
CA GLU A 208 6.58 -1.18 19.43
C GLU A 208 6.17 0.16 18.81
N TYR A 209 6.74 0.50 17.64
CA TYR A 209 6.61 1.83 17.05
C TYR A 209 5.33 2.02 16.22
N ILE A 210 4.86 0.98 15.50
CA ILE A 210 3.62 1.06 14.74
C ILE A 210 2.44 0.76 15.67
N PRO A 211 1.54 1.73 15.92
CA PRO A 211 0.43 1.52 16.83
C PRO A 211 -0.57 0.49 16.28
N THR A 212 -1.25 -0.24 17.17
CA THR A 212 -2.39 -1.06 16.75
C THR A 212 -3.50 -0.14 16.24
N PRO A 213 -3.93 -0.29 14.99
CA PRO A 213 -4.87 0.64 14.38
C PRO A 213 -6.28 0.53 14.99
N VAL A 214 -6.91 1.67 15.18
CA VAL A 214 -8.34 1.73 15.53
C VAL A 214 -9.15 1.48 14.25
N ARG A 215 -10.06 0.50 14.30
CA ARG A 215 -10.86 0.09 13.14
C ARG A 215 -12.27 0.69 13.19
N ASP A 216 -12.70 1.27 12.08
CA ASP A 216 -14.04 1.86 11.90
C ASP A 216 -15.10 0.76 11.65
N VAL A 217 -15.28 -0.15 12.61
CA VAL A 217 -16.20 -1.29 12.47
C VAL A 217 -17.68 -0.89 12.57
N GLU A 218 -18.00 0.23 13.21
CA GLU A 218 -19.37 0.72 13.38
C GLU A 218 -19.93 1.47 12.15
N LYS A 219 -19.05 1.82 11.20
CA LYS A 219 -19.47 2.45 9.94
C LYS A 219 -20.03 1.44 8.95
N THR A 220 -20.72 1.94 7.94
CA THR A 220 -21.21 1.12 6.81
C THR A 220 -20.07 0.47 6.06
N PHE A 221 -20.25 -0.80 5.66
CA PHE A 221 -19.22 -1.57 4.95
C PHE A 221 -18.77 -0.89 3.65
N LEU A 222 -17.46 -0.87 3.47
CA LEU A 222 -16.78 -0.42 2.25
C LEU A 222 -15.46 -1.16 2.05
N MET A 223 -15.24 -1.68 0.84
CA MET A 223 -13.99 -2.30 0.41
C MET A 223 -13.65 -1.85 -1.02
N ALA A 224 -12.46 -1.28 -1.22
CA ALA A 224 -11.95 -1.01 -2.57
C ALA A 224 -11.50 -2.32 -3.23
N VAL A 225 -11.88 -2.52 -4.50
CA VAL A 225 -11.47 -3.69 -5.29
C VAL A 225 -10.03 -3.48 -5.78
N GLU A 226 -9.15 -4.39 -5.40
CA GLU A 226 -7.74 -4.39 -5.77
C GLU A 226 -7.48 -5.32 -6.97
N ASP A 227 -8.03 -6.53 -6.93
CA ASP A 227 -7.92 -7.49 -8.01
C ASP A 227 -9.17 -8.36 -8.11
N VAL A 228 -9.35 -9.00 -9.28
CA VAL A 228 -10.52 -9.83 -9.57
C VAL A 228 -10.11 -11.14 -10.21
N PHE A 229 -10.49 -12.24 -9.60
CA PHE A 229 -10.17 -13.59 -10.05
C PHE A 229 -11.45 -14.37 -10.39
N SER A 230 -11.35 -15.24 -11.39
CA SER A 230 -12.36 -16.27 -11.65
C SER A 230 -11.84 -17.61 -11.15
N ILE A 231 -12.57 -18.24 -10.24
CA ILE A 231 -12.24 -19.57 -9.71
C ILE A 231 -13.21 -20.59 -10.30
N THR A 232 -12.69 -21.55 -11.05
CA THR A 232 -13.50 -22.61 -11.67
C THR A 232 -14.34 -23.34 -10.61
N GLY A 233 -15.65 -23.41 -10.82
CA GLY A 233 -16.61 -24.05 -9.91
C GLY A 233 -16.99 -23.24 -8.67
N ARG A 234 -16.41 -22.03 -8.46
CA ARG A 234 -16.73 -21.17 -7.31
C ARG A 234 -17.26 -19.80 -7.71
N GLY A 235 -16.87 -19.28 -8.88
CA GLY A 235 -17.31 -17.97 -9.38
C GLY A 235 -16.25 -16.89 -9.32
N THR A 236 -16.69 -15.64 -9.31
CA THR A 236 -15.82 -14.46 -9.27
C THR A 236 -15.50 -14.08 -7.84
N VAL A 237 -14.23 -13.80 -7.59
CA VAL A 237 -13.69 -13.32 -6.32
C VAL A 237 -13.11 -11.93 -6.53
N ALA A 238 -13.56 -10.96 -5.75
CA ALA A 238 -12.93 -9.66 -5.63
C ALA A 238 -12.05 -9.62 -4.37
N THR A 239 -10.82 -9.15 -4.49
CA THR A 239 -9.90 -8.98 -3.37
C THR A 239 -9.72 -7.53 -3.04
N GLY A 240 -9.42 -7.24 -1.78
CA GLY A 240 -9.11 -5.90 -1.30
C GLY A 240 -9.05 -5.85 0.23
N ARG A 241 -8.68 -4.68 0.74
CA ARG A 241 -8.77 -4.37 2.15
C ARG A 241 -10.14 -3.78 2.49
N ILE A 242 -10.77 -4.24 3.54
CA ILE A 242 -11.97 -3.58 4.09
C ILE A 242 -11.54 -2.24 4.71
N GLU A 243 -12.05 -1.14 4.16
CA GLU A 243 -11.75 0.20 4.67
C GLU A 243 -12.49 0.49 5.96
N ARG A 244 -13.78 0.10 6.02
CA ARG A 244 -14.67 0.33 7.15
C ARG A 244 -15.80 -0.70 7.20
N GLY A 245 -16.41 -0.84 8.37
CA GLY A 245 -17.56 -1.69 8.61
C GLY A 245 -17.24 -3.17 8.80
N ILE A 246 -18.29 -3.96 8.83
CA ILE A 246 -18.27 -5.42 8.94
C ILE A 246 -19.12 -6.01 7.83
N ILE A 247 -18.74 -7.17 7.32
CA ILE A 247 -19.45 -7.89 6.26
C ILE A 247 -19.53 -9.39 6.59
N LYS A 248 -20.63 -10.05 6.24
CA LYS A 248 -20.88 -11.47 6.50
C LYS A 248 -21.24 -12.22 5.23
N VAL A 249 -21.03 -13.53 5.28
CA VAL A 249 -21.55 -14.41 4.23
C VAL A 249 -23.08 -14.33 4.22
N GLY A 250 -23.66 -14.12 3.05
CA GLY A 250 -25.10 -13.93 2.85
C GLY A 250 -25.54 -12.48 2.75
N ASP A 251 -24.70 -11.52 3.10
CA ASP A 251 -25.02 -10.09 2.97
C ASP A 251 -25.18 -9.68 1.49
N ILE A 252 -26.04 -8.69 1.28
CA ILE A 252 -26.25 -8.06 -0.01
C ILE A 252 -25.36 -6.81 -0.07
N ILE A 253 -24.64 -6.65 -1.18
CA ILE A 253 -23.76 -5.51 -1.44
C ILE A 253 -23.99 -4.94 -2.82
N GLU A 254 -23.54 -3.70 -3.02
CA GLU A 254 -23.44 -3.05 -4.32
C GLU A 254 -21.98 -2.99 -4.77
N ILE A 255 -21.80 -3.16 -6.09
CA ILE A 255 -20.56 -2.91 -6.81
C ILE A 255 -20.70 -1.54 -7.45
N VAL A 256 -19.90 -0.57 -7.02
CA VAL A 256 -20.06 0.85 -7.36
C VAL A 256 -18.82 1.42 -8.02
N GLY A 257 -19.01 2.30 -9.01
CA GLY A 257 -17.97 3.03 -9.73
C GLY A 257 -17.70 2.46 -11.12
N ILE A 258 -17.10 3.25 -11.99
CA ILE A 258 -16.68 2.95 -13.38
C ILE A 258 -17.82 2.49 -14.28
N LYS A 259 -18.62 1.51 -13.86
CA LYS A 259 -19.78 0.92 -14.57
C LYS A 259 -21.06 1.19 -13.80
N GLU A 260 -22.19 0.78 -14.38
CA GLU A 260 -23.50 0.85 -13.70
C GLU A 260 -23.44 0.04 -12.39
N THR A 261 -24.03 0.61 -11.34
CA THR A 261 -24.08 -0.02 -10.02
C THR A 261 -24.89 -1.32 -10.09
N THR A 262 -24.29 -2.39 -9.60
CA THR A 262 -24.87 -3.73 -9.62
C THR A 262 -24.96 -4.31 -8.21
N THR A 263 -26.10 -4.90 -7.87
CA THR A 263 -26.30 -5.56 -6.56
C THR A 263 -25.98 -7.04 -6.66
N THR A 264 -25.32 -7.59 -5.64
CA THR A 264 -25.01 -9.01 -5.53
C THR A 264 -25.04 -9.49 -4.07
N THR A 265 -24.94 -10.83 -3.90
CA THR A 265 -24.88 -11.47 -2.58
C THR A 265 -23.53 -12.11 -2.38
N ILE A 266 -22.97 -12.00 -1.18
CA ILE A 266 -21.72 -12.64 -0.79
C ILE A 266 -21.98 -14.14 -0.52
N THR A 267 -21.21 -15.00 -1.19
CA THR A 267 -21.29 -16.46 -1.02
C THR A 267 -20.16 -17.06 -0.21
N GLY A 268 -19.11 -16.29 0.05
CA GLY A 268 -17.99 -16.73 0.89
C GLY A 268 -16.99 -15.61 1.10
N LEU A 269 -16.28 -15.69 2.22
CA LEU A 269 -15.19 -14.79 2.60
C LEU A 269 -13.94 -15.61 2.89
N GLU A 270 -12.79 -15.17 2.42
CA GLU A 270 -11.51 -15.85 2.61
C GLU A 270 -10.40 -14.85 2.91
N MET A 271 -9.51 -15.20 3.83
CA MET A 271 -8.27 -14.48 4.11
C MET A 271 -7.13 -15.49 4.25
N PHE A 272 -6.03 -15.29 3.51
CA PHE A 272 -4.87 -16.20 3.48
C PHE A 272 -5.28 -17.69 3.29
N GLN A 273 -6.17 -17.94 2.32
CA GLN A 273 -6.69 -19.28 1.99
C GLN A 273 -7.51 -19.96 3.12
N LYS A 274 -7.82 -19.24 4.20
CA LYS A 274 -8.70 -19.67 5.28
C LYS A 274 -10.08 -19.04 5.11
N THR A 275 -11.14 -19.72 5.51
CA THR A 275 -12.51 -19.20 5.45
C THR A 275 -12.83 -18.32 6.64
N LEU A 276 -13.66 -17.30 6.41
CA LEU A 276 -14.18 -16.39 7.42
C LEU A 276 -15.71 -16.45 7.44
N ASP A 277 -16.34 -16.34 8.61
CA ASP A 277 -17.78 -16.09 8.72
C ASP A 277 -18.10 -14.62 8.52
N GLU A 278 -17.22 -13.75 9.01
CA GLU A 278 -17.30 -12.28 8.85
C GLU A 278 -15.93 -11.66 8.59
N GLY A 279 -15.91 -10.60 7.77
CA GLY A 279 -14.78 -9.70 7.57
C GLY A 279 -15.03 -8.37 8.24
N MET A 280 -13.98 -7.72 8.74
CA MET A 280 -14.06 -6.42 9.40
C MET A 280 -13.03 -5.43 8.87
N ALA A 281 -13.24 -4.16 9.15
CA ALA A 281 -12.30 -3.09 8.78
C ALA A 281 -10.85 -3.49 9.11
N GLY A 282 -9.98 -3.34 8.12
CA GLY A 282 -8.56 -3.71 8.19
C GLY A 282 -8.22 -5.08 7.63
N ASP A 283 -9.18 -5.98 7.42
CA ASP A 283 -8.90 -7.30 6.83
C ASP A 283 -8.62 -7.20 5.34
N ASN A 284 -7.59 -7.90 4.87
CA ASN A 284 -7.34 -8.14 3.45
C ASN A 284 -8.01 -9.44 3.04
N ILE A 285 -9.13 -9.36 2.34
CA ILE A 285 -9.98 -10.52 2.05
C ILE A 285 -10.28 -10.69 0.57
N GLY A 286 -10.64 -11.93 0.23
CA GLY A 286 -11.31 -12.27 -1.02
C GLY A 286 -12.80 -12.52 -0.77
N ILE A 287 -13.66 -11.80 -1.48
CA ILE A 287 -15.11 -11.91 -1.41
C ILE A 287 -15.63 -12.66 -2.63
N LEU A 288 -16.30 -13.78 -2.42
CA LEU A 288 -16.97 -14.54 -3.48
C LEU A 288 -18.34 -13.92 -3.77
N LEU A 289 -18.58 -13.58 -5.03
CA LEU A 289 -19.74 -12.84 -5.50
C LEU A 289 -20.69 -13.76 -6.29
N ARG A 290 -22.00 -13.72 -5.97
CA ARG A 290 -23.02 -14.51 -6.65
C ARG A 290 -23.39 -13.91 -8.00
N GLY A 291 -23.27 -14.70 -9.08
CA GLY A 291 -23.79 -14.30 -10.40
C GLY A 291 -23.00 -13.21 -11.12
N ILE A 292 -21.90 -12.74 -10.55
CA ILE A 292 -21.01 -11.72 -11.14
C ILE A 292 -19.96 -12.42 -12.00
N GLN A 293 -19.75 -11.94 -13.21
CA GLN A 293 -18.67 -12.38 -14.09
C GLN A 293 -17.45 -11.45 -13.91
N LYS A 294 -16.23 -11.96 -14.21
CA LYS A 294 -15.00 -11.15 -14.10
C LYS A 294 -15.07 -9.85 -14.91
N LYS A 295 -15.77 -9.82 -16.04
CA LYS A 295 -15.95 -8.62 -16.89
C LYS A 295 -16.86 -7.54 -16.27
N ASP A 296 -17.70 -7.90 -15.27
CA ASP A 296 -18.69 -7.00 -14.67
C ASP A 296 -18.08 -6.18 -13.52
N ILE A 297 -16.95 -6.60 -12.99
CA ILE A 297 -16.23 -5.96 -11.90
C ILE A 297 -14.75 -5.83 -12.25
N GLU A 298 -14.14 -4.71 -11.87
CA GLU A 298 -12.73 -4.45 -12.12
C GLU A 298 -12.09 -3.66 -10.98
N ARG A 299 -10.76 -3.64 -10.96
CA ARG A 299 -9.96 -2.83 -10.04
C ARG A 299 -10.40 -1.36 -10.11
N GLY A 300 -10.53 -0.73 -8.94
CA GLY A 300 -10.97 0.66 -8.81
C GLY A 300 -12.45 0.84 -8.53
N MET A 301 -13.27 -0.19 -8.74
CA MET A 301 -14.62 -0.23 -8.19
C MET A 301 -14.58 -0.47 -6.69
N VAL A 302 -15.69 -0.24 -6.00
CA VAL A 302 -15.82 -0.55 -4.58
C VAL A 302 -17.00 -1.49 -4.34
N LEU A 303 -16.86 -2.32 -3.30
CA LEU A 303 -17.96 -3.09 -2.73
C LEU A 303 -18.47 -2.32 -1.51
N ALA A 304 -19.75 -2.01 -1.48
CA ALA A 304 -20.34 -1.19 -0.43
C ALA A 304 -21.69 -1.74 0.04
N GLN A 305 -22.10 -1.36 1.25
CA GLN A 305 -23.46 -1.59 1.70
C GLN A 305 -24.44 -0.84 0.77
N PRO A 306 -25.58 -1.44 0.37
CA PRO A 306 -26.51 -0.83 -0.58
C PRO A 306 -26.93 0.58 -0.21
N GLY A 307 -26.87 1.49 -1.18
CA GLY A 307 -27.31 2.88 -1.04
C GLY A 307 -26.39 3.78 -0.20
N THR A 308 -25.18 3.33 0.17
CA THR A 308 -24.26 4.12 1.02
C THR A 308 -23.18 4.86 0.24
N ILE A 309 -22.90 4.46 -0.99
CA ILE A 309 -21.90 5.07 -1.87
C ILE A 309 -22.53 5.40 -3.22
N THR A 310 -22.24 6.61 -3.70
CA THR A 310 -22.61 7.06 -5.04
C THR A 310 -21.32 7.34 -5.83
N PRO A 311 -21.22 6.91 -7.09
CA PRO A 311 -20.12 7.28 -7.95
C PRO A 311 -20.26 8.71 -8.44
N HIS A 312 -19.14 9.45 -8.56
CA HIS A 312 -19.12 10.86 -8.94
C HIS A 312 -18.08 11.12 -10.03
N THR A 313 -18.35 12.14 -10.85
CA THR A 313 -17.44 12.59 -11.90
C THR A 313 -16.85 13.97 -11.62
N GLN A 314 -17.48 14.79 -10.78
CA GLN A 314 -17.05 16.16 -10.55
C GLN A 314 -16.81 16.46 -9.06
N PHE A 315 -15.70 17.06 -8.76
CA PHE A 315 -15.33 17.43 -7.39
C PHE A 315 -14.44 18.68 -7.34
N GLU A 316 -14.41 19.29 -6.15
CA GLU A 316 -13.43 20.31 -5.77
C GLU A 316 -12.41 19.70 -4.82
N ALA A 317 -11.18 20.18 -4.89
CA ALA A 317 -10.08 19.70 -4.07
C ALA A 317 -9.09 20.82 -3.72
N GLU A 318 -8.42 20.67 -2.58
CA GLU A 318 -7.22 21.40 -2.22
C GLU A 318 -6.00 20.57 -2.64
N VAL A 319 -5.09 21.18 -3.40
CA VAL A 319 -3.99 20.47 -4.04
C VAL A 319 -2.68 21.22 -3.86
N TYR A 320 -1.61 20.46 -3.59
CA TYR A 320 -0.23 20.92 -3.68
C TYR A 320 0.42 20.38 -4.94
N ILE A 321 1.06 21.23 -5.70
CA ILE A 321 1.78 20.87 -6.93
C ILE A 321 3.25 20.73 -6.61
N LEU A 322 3.80 19.54 -6.83
CA LEU A 322 5.19 19.21 -6.51
C LEU A 322 6.16 20.04 -7.33
N THR A 323 7.22 20.52 -6.68
CA THR A 323 8.35 21.18 -7.32
C THR A 323 9.20 20.20 -8.13
N LYS A 324 10.12 20.73 -8.95
CA LYS A 324 11.08 19.91 -9.68
C LYS A 324 12.00 19.12 -8.76
N GLU A 325 12.42 19.72 -7.65
CA GLU A 325 13.28 19.12 -6.63
C GLU A 325 12.59 17.94 -5.92
N GLU A 326 11.26 18.00 -5.79
CA GLU A 326 10.41 16.92 -5.28
C GLU A 326 10.07 15.85 -6.32
N GLY A 327 10.66 15.93 -7.53
CA GLY A 327 10.40 15.00 -8.62
C GLY A 327 9.17 15.36 -9.48
N GLY A 328 8.53 16.49 -9.21
CA GLY A 328 7.35 16.98 -9.91
C GLY A 328 7.66 17.65 -11.26
N ARG A 329 6.79 18.58 -11.65
CA ARG A 329 6.92 19.35 -12.91
C ARG A 329 7.94 20.46 -12.76
N HIS A 330 8.45 20.93 -13.90
CA HIS A 330 9.28 22.13 -14.02
C HIS A 330 8.60 23.24 -14.84
N THR A 331 7.41 22.97 -15.38
CA THR A 331 6.64 23.92 -16.20
C THR A 331 5.26 24.14 -15.60
N PRO A 332 4.69 25.35 -15.73
CA PRO A 332 3.32 25.61 -15.32
C PRO A 332 2.31 24.82 -16.17
N PHE A 333 1.08 24.75 -15.68
CA PHE A 333 -0.05 24.24 -16.44
C PHE A 333 -1.26 25.18 -16.32
N PHE A 334 -2.20 25.01 -17.24
CA PHE A 334 -3.34 25.90 -17.44
C PHE A 334 -4.67 25.13 -17.29
N SER A 335 -5.78 25.85 -17.21
CA SER A 335 -7.12 25.24 -17.29
C SER A 335 -7.23 24.35 -18.54
N GLY A 336 -7.91 23.22 -18.39
CA GLY A 336 -7.95 22.18 -19.42
C GLY A 336 -6.82 21.13 -19.32
N TYR A 337 -5.93 21.25 -18.36
CA TYR A 337 -4.91 20.22 -18.08
C TYR A 337 -5.56 18.87 -17.74
N ARG A 338 -5.05 17.79 -18.33
CA ARG A 338 -5.65 16.45 -18.28
C ARG A 338 -4.68 15.39 -17.73
N PRO A 339 -4.43 15.38 -16.42
CA PRO A 339 -3.62 14.37 -15.77
C PRO A 339 -4.42 13.10 -15.42
N GLN A 340 -3.74 12.13 -14.80
CA GLN A 340 -4.36 10.99 -14.14
C GLN A 340 -4.53 11.27 -12.64
N PHE A 341 -5.72 10.98 -12.13
CA PHE A 341 -6.06 11.03 -10.72
C PHE A 341 -6.03 9.63 -10.13
N TYR A 342 -5.18 9.42 -9.14
CA TYR A 342 -5.05 8.16 -8.42
C TYR A 342 -5.86 8.24 -7.13
N VAL A 343 -6.97 7.51 -7.10
CA VAL A 343 -7.92 7.48 -5.98
C VAL A 343 -8.15 6.04 -5.57
N ARG A 344 -7.92 5.69 -4.29
CA ARG A 344 -7.98 4.29 -3.82
C ARG A 344 -7.11 3.37 -4.69
N THR A 345 -7.74 2.41 -5.34
CA THR A 345 -7.07 1.41 -6.19
C THR A 345 -7.14 1.72 -7.68
N THR A 346 -7.72 2.86 -8.08
CA THR A 346 -7.90 3.25 -9.49
C THR A 346 -7.07 4.46 -9.89
N ASP A 347 -6.81 4.56 -11.18
CA ASP A 347 -6.37 5.77 -11.85
C ASP A 347 -7.42 6.13 -12.92
N VAL A 348 -7.82 7.38 -12.94
CA VAL A 348 -8.78 7.90 -13.89
C VAL A 348 -8.27 9.22 -14.48
N THR A 349 -8.39 9.37 -15.79
CA THR A 349 -8.10 10.64 -16.44
C THR A 349 -9.18 11.66 -16.09
N GLY A 350 -8.78 12.87 -15.73
CA GLY A 350 -9.71 13.96 -15.49
C GLY A 350 -9.20 15.26 -16.07
N THR A 351 -10.09 16.20 -16.30
CA THR A 351 -9.77 17.56 -16.76
C THR A 351 -9.89 18.51 -15.58
N ILE A 352 -8.84 19.28 -15.32
CA ILE A 352 -8.90 20.35 -14.34
C ILE A 352 -9.54 21.56 -15.03
N THR A 353 -10.75 21.93 -14.60
CA THR A 353 -11.59 22.91 -15.27
C THR A 353 -11.41 24.32 -14.72
N LYS A 354 -11.04 24.44 -13.43
CA LYS A 354 -10.92 25.72 -12.74
C LYS A 354 -9.84 25.65 -11.66
N PHE A 355 -9.15 26.74 -11.47
CA PHE A 355 -8.25 26.97 -10.36
C PHE A 355 -8.63 28.20 -9.55
N THR A 356 -8.36 28.15 -8.26
CA THR A 356 -8.50 29.28 -7.36
C THR A 356 -7.25 29.30 -6.45
N ALA A 357 -6.57 30.42 -6.37
CA ALA A 357 -5.46 30.57 -5.47
C ALA A 357 -5.93 30.57 -3.99
N ASP A 358 -5.00 30.45 -3.06
CA ASP A 358 -5.32 30.38 -1.61
C ASP A 358 -6.07 31.62 -1.12
N ASP A 359 -5.85 32.80 -1.74
CA ASP A 359 -6.55 34.05 -1.42
C ASP A 359 -7.98 34.13 -2.01
N GLY A 360 -8.42 33.09 -2.72
CA GLY A 360 -9.73 33.01 -3.36
C GLY A 360 -9.81 33.66 -4.75
N SER A 361 -8.74 34.24 -5.27
CA SER A 361 -8.70 34.81 -6.63
C SER A 361 -8.69 33.70 -7.70
N ALA A 362 -9.30 33.97 -8.85
CA ALA A 362 -9.19 33.05 -9.99
C ALA A 362 -7.76 33.04 -10.52
N ALA A 363 -7.18 31.86 -10.65
CA ALA A 363 -5.86 31.67 -11.26
C ALA A 363 -6.02 31.18 -12.71
N GLU A 364 -5.24 31.74 -13.63
CA GLU A 364 -5.19 31.27 -15.01
C GLU A 364 -4.12 30.22 -15.23
N MET A 365 -3.11 30.18 -14.37
CA MET A 365 -1.92 29.35 -14.45
C MET A 365 -1.53 28.86 -13.06
N VAL A 366 -0.99 27.65 -12.98
CA VAL A 366 -0.50 27.03 -11.74
C VAL A 366 0.98 26.67 -11.92
N MET A 367 1.79 27.08 -10.94
CA MET A 367 3.23 26.82 -10.92
C MET A 367 3.57 25.60 -10.03
N PRO A 368 4.68 24.90 -10.31
CA PRO A 368 5.26 23.97 -9.35
C PRO A 368 5.53 24.68 -8.00
N GLY A 369 5.10 24.04 -6.88
CA GLY A 369 5.18 24.60 -5.54
C GLY A 369 3.91 25.31 -5.07
N ASP A 370 2.94 25.56 -5.95
CA ASP A 370 1.70 26.21 -5.57
C ASP A 370 0.78 25.29 -4.77
N ARG A 371 0.06 25.91 -3.82
CA ARG A 371 -1.15 25.34 -3.19
C ARG A 371 -2.36 26.02 -3.81
N ILE A 372 -3.30 25.22 -4.29
CA ILE A 372 -4.46 25.72 -5.01
C ILE A 372 -5.72 24.96 -4.62
N LYS A 373 -6.85 25.61 -4.84
CA LYS A 373 -8.15 24.92 -4.96
C LYS A 373 -8.45 24.68 -6.42
N MET A 374 -8.89 23.48 -6.77
CA MET A 374 -9.25 23.15 -8.14
C MET A 374 -10.62 22.50 -8.24
N SER A 375 -11.26 22.63 -9.39
CA SER A 375 -12.38 21.80 -9.81
C SER A 375 -11.91 20.82 -10.87
N ALA A 376 -12.27 19.56 -10.75
CA ALA A 376 -11.92 18.51 -11.70
C ALA A 376 -13.16 17.77 -12.19
N GLU A 377 -13.11 17.35 -13.45
CA GLU A 377 -14.10 16.51 -14.10
C GLU A 377 -13.43 15.24 -14.61
N LEU A 378 -13.86 14.09 -14.12
CA LEU A 378 -13.33 12.77 -14.45
C LEU A 378 -14.03 12.19 -15.67
N ILE A 379 -13.31 11.41 -16.48
CA ILE A 379 -13.89 10.75 -17.67
C ILE A 379 -14.83 9.57 -17.33
N ASN A 380 -14.66 8.99 -16.15
CA ASN A 380 -15.50 7.91 -15.63
C ASN A 380 -15.93 8.23 -14.20
N PRO A 381 -17.16 7.83 -13.80
CA PRO A 381 -17.59 7.97 -12.43
C PRO A 381 -16.81 7.01 -11.53
N ILE A 382 -16.36 7.48 -10.37
CA ILE A 382 -15.67 6.67 -9.37
C ILE A 382 -16.27 6.91 -7.99
N ALA A 383 -16.09 5.95 -7.08
CA ALA A 383 -16.48 6.08 -5.69
C ALA A 383 -15.52 7.03 -4.96
N ILE A 384 -15.77 8.33 -5.06
CA ILE A 384 -14.99 9.39 -4.40
C ILE A 384 -15.85 10.05 -3.32
N GLU A 385 -15.24 10.36 -2.18
CA GLU A 385 -15.93 10.98 -1.02
C GLU A 385 -15.16 12.22 -0.56
N GLN A 386 -15.83 13.14 0.10
CA GLN A 386 -15.21 14.31 0.72
C GLN A 386 -14.18 13.87 1.78
N GLY A 387 -13.04 14.54 1.83
CA GLY A 387 -11.93 14.21 2.72
C GLY A 387 -10.96 13.16 2.18
N MET A 388 -11.26 12.55 1.02
CA MET A 388 -10.35 11.57 0.42
C MET A 388 -9.10 12.24 -0.14
N ARG A 389 -7.98 11.57 0.07
CA ARG A 389 -6.69 11.94 -0.53
C ARG A 389 -6.53 11.29 -1.91
N PHE A 390 -5.83 11.97 -2.79
CA PHE A 390 -5.49 11.47 -4.11
C PHE A 390 -4.14 12.02 -4.59
N ALA A 391 -3.52 11.31 -5.53
CA ALA A 391 -2.34 11.80 -6.23
C ALA A 391 -2.67 12.18 -7.67
N ILE A 392 -1.97 13.18 -8.19
CA ILE A 392 -2.04 13.61 -9.60
C ILE A 392 -0.76 13.14 -10.28
N ARG A 393 -0.89 12.44 -11.40
CA ARG A 393 0.25 11.91 -12.16
C ARG A 393 0.20 12.29 -13.63
N GLU A 394 1.38 12.50 -14.21
CA GLU A 394 1.58 12.76 -15.64
C GLU A 394 2.87 12.09 -16.10
N GLY A 395 2.83 11.39 -17.24
CA GLY A 395 4.01 10.79 -17.84
C GLY A 395 4.83 9.89 -16.90
N GLY A 396 4.17 9.14 -16.02
CA GLY A 396 4.82 8.25 -15.05
C GLY A 396 5.35 8.93 -13.78
N LYS A 397 5.17 10.26 -13.62
CA LYS A 397 5.63 11.03 -12.45
C LYS A 397 4.44 11.52 -11.63
N THR A 398 4.61 11.57 -10.32
CA THR A 398 3.69 12.27 -9.43
C THR A 398 3.95 13.77 -9.54
N VAL A 399 2.93 14.54 -9.90
CA VAL A 399 3.05 15.99 -10.13
C VAL A 399 2.27 16.81 -9.10
N GLY A 400 1.44 16.18 -8.31
CA GLY A 400 0.70 16.85 -7.26
C GLY A 400 -0.05 15.86 -6.39
N ALA A 401 -0.60 16.39 -5.31
CA ALA A 401 -1.42 15.66 -4.37
C ALA A 401 -2.47 16.56 -3.74
N GLY A 402 -3.59 15.96 -3.40
CA GLY A 402 -4.69 16.74 -2.87
C GLY A 402 -5.66 15.96 -1.99
N VAL A 403 -6.58 16.73 -1.44
CA VAL A 403 -7.71 16.23 -0.65
C VAL A 403 -9.00 16.77 -1.26
N VAL A 404 -9.97 15.89 -1.45
CA VAL A 404 -11.31 16.27 -1.94
C VAL A 404 -12.00 17.14 -0.89
N SER A 405 -12.28 18.38 -1.24
CA SER A 405 -12.95 19.33 -0.36
C SER A 405 -14.47 19.30 -0.51
N LYS A 406 -14.97 18.98 -1.71
CA LYS A 406 -16.42 18.93 -2.00
C LYS A 406 -16.71 18.05 -3.20
N ILE A 407 -17.80 17.30 -3.15
CA ILE A 407 -18.39 16.61 -4.29
C ILE A 407 -19.39 17.55 -4.99
N LEU A 408 -19.34 17.62 -6.33
CA LEU A 408 -20.21 18.48 -7.13
C LEU A 408 -21.29 17.67 -7.88
N GLU A 409 -20.88 16.56 -8.54
CA GLU A 409 -21.76 15.66 -9.26
C GLU A 409 -21.18 14.23 -9.34
#